data_eaa64cc509736efd850df6392f1e5ae3
#
_entry.id   eaa64cc509736efd850df6392f1e5ae3
#
_cell.length_a   1.000
_cell.length_b   1.000
_cell.length_c   1.000
_cell.angle_alpha   90.00
_cell.angle_beta   90.00
_cell.angle_gamma   90.00
#
_symmetry.space_group_name_H-M   'P 1'
#
loop_
_entity.id
_entity.type
_entity.pdbx_description
1 polymer ?
#
loop_
_entity_poly.entity_id
_entity_poly.type
_entity_poly.pdbx_seq_one_letter_code
_entity_poly.pdbx_strand_id
1 'polypeptide(L)'
;MEKEQQSQQSQSGGEFEREPVPKSARLGFKSFIGMYAGEHCAGTELMIGPLFVAAGVSAFDLVVGLIVGNALAVLSWMLLCAPIATRARLTLYYQLEKICGRKLVTLYNLANGVMFCFLAGAMVTVSATALGVWFKFPMPALNDLYPNSVGWVVAVAVVGGLIAIVAAYGYQTVAKFANVAAPWMVLVFLAFGLIGLRNFITATGTEITSASDVWTLCKTTIWKGGEPLPGQVKFTIWHVMFFAWFCNMAMHIGMSDLSVFRFAKKSWYGAASGTGMYVGHFMAWMAAAMLFAFQLHQTHPDQYMIDVLTQNTTGKYTQQSLEQSSLTPELIAEAMEIENGLVESGAIKEAKIVVPTPLPGPLAHGAAGLAGLICVIIAGWTTANPTIYRAGLAFQALSPKSSRFKVTLVTGAIATIAGMFPAIAMKLLGFVALYGLILMPMGAVIFVDYWLIRKFGLQSNYAELSGKTFNWAAGLAWFVTLVTAWILVKFAGVQIYFVSLPGWFVTATLYVVLSKFYQQKVRPTA
;
A
#
# COMPACT_ATOMS: atom_id res chain seq x y z
N MET A 1 -0.94 23.56 38.95
CA MET A 1 -1.33 22.22 38.44
C MET A 1 -2.19 22.31 37.18
N GLU A 2 -3.37 22.93 37.14
CA GLU A 2 -4.17 23.05 35.90
C GLU A 2 -3.49 23.89 34.78
N LYS A 3 -2.80 24.99 35.12
CA LYS A 3 -2.03 25.78 34.14
C LYS A 3 -0.77 25.05 33.62
N GLU A 4 -0.14 24.21 34.43
CA GLU A 4 0.98 23.39 34.00
C GLU A 4 0.51 22.18 33.13
N GLN A 5 -0.65 21.61 33.43
CA GLN A 5 -1.28 20.61 32.56
C GLN A 5 -1.74 21.23 31.22
N GLN A 6 -2.28 22.46 31.22
CA GLN A 6 -2.61 23.16 30.00
C GLN A 6 -1.36 23.59 29.19
N SER A 7 -0.25 23.96 29.84
CA SER A 7 1.00 24.27 29.15
C SER A 7 1.69 23.02 28.58
N GLN A 8 1.60 21.87 29.25
CA GLN A 8 2.05 20.59 28.72
C GLN A 8 1.15 20.08 27.58
N GLN A 9 -0.16 20.30 27.63
CA GLN A 9 -1.08 20.02 26.52
C GLN A 9 -0.82 20.90 25.29
N SER A 10 -0.43 22.15 25.46
CA SER A 10 -0.06 23.03 24.34
C SER A 10 1.29 22.67 23.71
N GLN A 11 2.19 22.03 24.46
CA GLN A 11 3.47 21.52 23.94
C GLN A 11 3.37 20.14 23.25
N SER A 12 2.35 19.32 23.56
CA SER A 12 2.15 18.00 22.95
C SER A 12 1.43 18.03 21.61
N GLY A 13 1.05 19.18 21.09
CA GLY A 13 0.36 19.31 19.80
C GLY A 13 -1.03 18.62 19.74
N GLY A 14 -1.64 18.28 20.88
CA GLY A 14 -3.00 17.72 20.95
C GLY A 14 -3.17 16.31 20.38
N GLU A 15 -2.11 15.50 20.34
CA GLU A 15 -2.13 14.16 19.71
C GLU A 15 -2.61 13.03 20.62
N PHE A 16 -2.70 13.24 21.94
CA PHE A 16 -3.25 12.25 22.89
C PHE A 16 -2.69 10.82 22.72
N GLU A 17 -1.35 10.67 22.67
CA GLU A 17 -0.70 9.41 22.31
C GLU A 17 -1.01 8.26 23.27
N ARG A 18 -1.12 8.57 24.57
CA ARG A 18 -1.32 7.59 25.66
C ARG A 18 -2.60 7.81 26.46
N GLU A 19 -3.46 8.67 26.02
CA GLU A 19 -4.73 8.99 26.67
C GLU A 19 -5.89 9.02 25.69
N PRO A 20 -7.12 8.79 26.14
CA PRO A 20 -8.28 8.84 25.27
C PRO A 20 -8.52 10.24 24.72
N VAL A 21 -8.68 10.37 23.40
CA VAL A 21 -9.02 11.63 22.75
C VAL A 21 -10.28 12.24 23.38
N PRO A 22 -10.22 13.49 23.92
CA PRO A 22 -11.36 14.13 24.57
C PRO A 22 -12.45 14.52 23.54
N LYS A 23 -13.67 14.75 24.02
CA LYS A 23 -14.81 15.08 23.14
C LYS A 23 -14.56 16.35 22.31
N SER A 24 -13.86 17.35 22.86
CA SER A 24 -13.51 18.62 22.21
C SER A 24 -12.56 18.47 21.01
N ALA A 25 -11.68 17.45 21.02
CA ALA A 25 -10.71 17.21 19.97
C ALA A 25 -11.22 16.27 18.85
N ARG A 26 -12.47 15.78 18.94
CA ARG A 26 -13.02 14.88 17.93
C ARG A 26 -13.45 15.58 16.67
N LEU A 27 -13.16 14.95 15.54
CA LEU A 27 -13.34 15.49 14.20
C LEU A 27 -14.64 15.01 13.54
N GLY A 28 -15.14 15.81 12.62
CA GLY A 28 -16.30 15.47 11.79
C GLY A 28 -15.93 14.55 10.61
N PHE A 29 -16.96 14.05 9.90
CA PHE A 29 -16.80 13.12 8.77
C PHE A 29 -15.90 13.65 7.66
N LYS A 30 -16.02 14.95 7.33
CA LYS A 30 -15.22 15.60 6.26
C LYS A 30 -13.70 15.47 6.47
N SER A 31 -13.23 15.39 7.72
CA SER A 31 -11.80 15.26 8.02
C SER A 31 -11.21 13.92 7.60
N PHE A 32 -12.04 12.91 7.37
CA PHE A 32 -11.62 11.57 6.96
C PHE A 32 -11.74 11.35 5.46
N ILE A 33 -12.70 12.01 4.79
CA ILE A 33 -12.93 11.87 3.34
C ILE A 33 -11.66 12.20 2.54
N GLY A 34 -11.11 13.40 2.73
CA GLY A 34 -9.94 13.84 1.97
C GLY A 34 -8.68 13.07 2.33
N MET A 35 -8.56 12.62 3.60
CA MET A 35 -7.44 11.78 4.02
C MET A 35 -7.45 10.45 3.27
N TYR A 36 -8.58 9.73 3.28
CA TYR A 36 -8.68 8.44 2.58
C TYR A 36 -8.60 8.60 1.05
N ALA A 37 -9.25 9.61 0.47
CA ALA A 37 -9.11 9.89 -0.96
C ALA A 37 -7.65 10.20 -1.33
N GLY A 38 -6.95 11.02 -0.54
CA GLY A 38 -5.57 11.39 -0.76
C GLY A 38 -4.58 10.25 -0.54
N GLU A 39 -4.82 9.41 0.46
CA GLU A 39 -3.97 8.25 0.76
C GLU A 39 -4.03 7.17 -0.32
N HIS A 40 -5.17 7.03 -1.00
CA HIS A 40 -5.45 5.96 -1.96
C HIS A 40 -5.53 6.44 -3.42
N CYS A 41 -5.36 7.72 -3.70
CA CYS A 41 -4.93 8.24 -5.01
C CYS A 41 -3.41 8.39 -4.99
N ALA A 42 -2.70 7.32 -4.69
CA ALA A 42 -1.27 7.33 -4.46
C ALA A 42 -0.45 7.23 -5.75
N GLY A 43 0.79 7.68 -5.72
CA GLY A 43 1.72 7.46 -6.82
C GLY A 43 2.01 5.97 -7.07
N THR A 44 1.88 5.13 -6.04
CA THR A 44 1.98 3.67 -6.11
C THR A 44 0.89 3.01 -6.97
N GLU A 45 -0.24 3.69 -7.19
CA GLU A 45 -1.31 3.17 -8.04
C GLU A 45 -0.87 3.05 -9.49
N LEU A 46 0.07 3.90 -9.91
CA LEU A 46 0.75 3.80 -11.23
C LEU A 46 1.67 2.56 -11.36
N MET A 47 1.89 1.82 -10.27
CA MET A 47 2.59 0.54 -10.26
C MET A 47 1.61 -0.63 -10.09
N ILE A 48 0.59 -0.47 -9.25
CA ILE A 48 -0.37 -1.52 -8.93
C ILE A 48 -1.34 -1.77 -10.09
N GLY A 49 -1.86 -0.72 -10.71
CA GLY A 49 -2.73 -0.86 -11.88
C GLY A 49 -2.09 -1.69 -13.00
N PRO A 50 -0.86 -1.40 -13.44
CA PRO A 50 -0.10 -2.21 -14.39
C PRO A 50 0.06 -3.68 -14.01
N LEU A 51 0.14 -4.02 -12.71
CA LEU A 51 0.24 -5.41 -12.25
C LEU A 51 -0.93 -6.26 -12.75
N PHE A 52 -2.15 -5.74 -12.73
CA PHE A 52 -3.32 -6.49 -13.21
C PHE A 52 -3.24 -6.81 -14.70
N VAL A 53 -2.71 -5.88 -15.49
CA VAL A 53 -2.46 -6.10 -16.92
C VAL A 53 -1.37 -7.16 -17.11
N ALA A 54 -0.24 -7.01 -16.42
CA ALA A 54 0.86 -7.94 -16.46
C ALA A 54 0.46 -9.36 -16.00
N ALA A 55 -0.49 -9.47 -15.06
CA ALA A 55 -1.04 -10.73 -14.59
C ALA A 55 -2.14 -11.33 -15.51
N GLY A 56 -2.39 -10.72 -16.67
CA GLY A 56 -3.34 -11.20 -17.68
C GLY A 56 -4.81 -11.20 -17.21
N VAL A 57 -5.21 -10.23 -16.40
CA VAL A 57 -6.58 -10.15 -15.85
C VAL A 57 -7.59 -9.75 -16.92
N SER A 58 -8.74 -10.42 -16.95
CA SER A 58 -9.85 -10.03 -17.82
C SER A 58 -10.58 -8.78 -17.30
N ALA A 59 -11.28 -8.05 -18.18
CA ALA A 59 -12.07 -6.88 -17.80
C ALA A 59 -13.13 -7.21 -16.73
N PHE A 60 -13.77 -8.37 -16.84
CA PHE A 60 -14.76 -8.83 -15.86
C PHE A 60 -14.11 -9.09 -14.50
N ASP A 61 -13.01 -9.86 -14.48
CA ASP A 61 -12.30 -10.19 -13.23
C ASP A 61 -11.77 -8.93 -12.54
N LEU A 62 -11.25 -7.97 -13.34
CA LEU A 62 -10.75 -6.70 -12.83
C LEU A 62 -11.86 -5.88 -12.18
N VAL A 63 -12.92 -5.57 -12.94
CA VAL A 63 -13.98 -4.68 -12.48
C VAL A 63 -14.73 -5.28 -11.29
N VAL A 64 -15.19 -6.53 -11.40
CA VAL A 64 -15.96 -7.19 -10.34
C VAL A 64 -15.08 -7.46 -9.12
N GLY A 65 -13.85 -7.95 -9.32
CA GLY A 65 -12.91 -8.20 -8.24
C GLY A 65 -12.59 -6.93 -7.44
N LEU A 66 -12.36 -5.80 -8.13
CA LEU A 66 -12.12 -4.51 -7.47
C LEU A 66 -13.36 -3.99 -6.73
N ILE A 67 -14.56 -4.08 -7.34
CA ILE A 67 -15.80 -3.64 -6.67
C ILE A 67 -16.00 -4.41 -5.38
N VAL A 68 -15.95 -5.74 -5.43
CA VAL A 68 -16.21 -6.59 -4.27
C VAL A 68 -15.09 -6.47 -3.22
N GLY A 69 -13.83 -6.52 -3.64
CA GLY A 69 -12.69 -6.42 -2.72
C GLY A 69 -12.65 -5.09 -1.97
N ASN A 70 -12.89 -3.97 -2.66
CA ASN A 70 -12.98 -2.66 -2.04
C ASN A 70 -14.19 -2.52 -1.10
N ALA A 71 -15.35 -3.13 -1.44
CA ALA A 71 -16.50 -3.16 -0.53
C ALA A 71 -16.17 -3.90 0.77
N LEU A 72 -15.51 -5.05 0.68
CA LEU A 72 -15.06 -5.81 1.85
C LEU A 72 -14.07 -5.03 2.71
N ALA A 73 -13.16 -4.27 2.10
CA ALA A 73 -12.25 -3.38 2.82
C ALA A 73 -13.01 -2.29 3.58
N VAL A 74 -13.95 -1.58 2.95
CA VAL A 74 -14.77 -0.56 3.60
C VAL A 74 -15.57 -1.15 4.76
N LEU A 75 -16.19 -2.31 4.55
CA LEU A 75 -16.92 -3.02 5.61
C LEU A 75 -16.01 -3.40 6.78
N SER A 76 -14.77 -3.79 6.50
CA SER A 76 -13.78 -4.09 7.55
C SER A 76 -13.44 -2.86 8.39
N TRP A 77 -13.27 -1.66 7.78
CA TRP A 77 -13.14 -0.42 8.55
C TRP A 77 -14.37 -0.10 9.37
N MET A 78 -15.57 -0.22 8.77
CA MET A 78 -16.83 0.14 9.43
C MET A 78 -17.20 -0.79 10.59
N LEU A 79 -16.96 -2.09 10.43
CA LEU A 79 -17.45 -3.11 11.37
C LEU A 79 -16.38 -3.56 12.37
N LEU A 80 -15.10 -3.54 11.99
CA LEU A 80 -14.01 -4.03 12.86
C LEU A 80 -13.27 -2.87 13.53
N CYS A 81 -12.71 -1.94 12.75
CA CYS A 81 -11.78 -0.93 13.24
C CYS A 81 -12.48 0.28 13.90
N ALA A 82 -13.35 0.98 13.17
CA ALA A 82 -13.95 2.23 13.61
C ALA A 82 -14.83 2.10 14.89
N PRO A 83 -15.59 1.01 15.13
CA PRO A 83 -16.33 0.84 16.36
C PRO A 83 -15.45 0.73 17.61
N ILE A 84 -14.32 0.06 17.51
CA ILE A 84 -13.34 -0.03 18.61
C ILE A 84 -12.65 1.32 18.79
N ALA A 85 -12.16 1.91 17.70
CA ALA A 85 -11.44 3.18 17.73
C ALA A 85 -12.24 4.33 18.39
N THR A 86 -13.51 4.48 18.03
CA THR A 86 -14.36 5.56 18.53
C THR A 86 -14.77 5.39 19.99
N ARG A 87 -14.77 4.16 20.49
CA ARG A 87 -15.08 3.85 21.89
C ARG A 87 -13.84 3.89 22.77
N ALA A 88 -12.75 3.21 22.38
CA ALA A 88 -11.49 3.21 23.09
C ALA A 88 -10.80 4.58 23.05
N ARG A 89 -10.83 5.25 21.89
CA ARG A 89 -10.23 6.56 21.62
C ARG A 89 -8.72 6.61 21.84
N LEU A 90 -8.07 5.45 21.78
CA LEU A 90 -6.64 5.25 22.00
C LEU A 90 -5.90 4.99 20.68
N THR A 91 -4.59 5.23 20.69
CA THR A 91 -3.73 4.72 19.61
C THR A 91 -3.75 3.20 19.59
N LEU A 92 -3.50 2.58 18.43
CA LEU A 92 -3.27 1.14 18.30
C LEU A 92 -2.29 0.64 19.37
N TYR A 93 -1.16 1.33 19.49
CA TYR A 93 -0.02 0.92 20.32
C TYR A 93 -0.37 0.92 21.80
N TYR A 94 -1.10 1.92 22.27
CA TYR A 94 -1.52 1.99 23.66
C TYR A 94 -2.66 1.01 23.97
N GLN A 95 -3.57 0.79 23.02
CA GLN A 95 -4.58 -0.26 23.16
C GLN A 95 -3.93 -1.66 23.26
N LEU A 96 -2.92 -1.93 22.42
CA LEU A 96 -2.16 -3.18 22.51
C LEU A 96 -1.38 -3.30 23.83
N GLU A 97 -0.79 -2.21 24.33
CA GLU A 97 -0.05 -2.24 25.60
C GLU A 97 -0.94 -2.69 26.77
N LYS A 98 -2.21 -2.26 26.78
CA LYS A 98 -3.19 -2.70 27.80
C LYS A 98 -3.49 -4.19 27.72
N ILE A 99 -3.55 -4.76 26.51
CA ILE A 99 -3.87 -6.17 26.29
C ILE A 99 -2.65 -7.07 26.43
N CYS A 100 -1.55 -6.65 25.80
CA CYS A 100 -0.38 -7.48 25.54
C CYS A 100 0.78 -7.24 26.50
N GLY A 101 0.81 -6.08 27.17
CA GLY A 101 1.91 -5.65 28.01
C GLY A 101 3.09 -5.04 27.21
N ARG A 102 3.85 -4.19 27.90
CA ARG A 102 4.86 -3.33 27.28
C ARG A 102 5.94 -4.09 26.51
N LYS A 103 6.42 -5.24 27.03
CA LYS A 103 7.50 -6.00 26.37
C LYS A 103 7.06 -6.60 25.04
N LEU A 104 5.85 -7.18 24.95
CA LEU A 104 5.33 -7.73 23.71
C LEU A 104 5.06 -6.62 22.69
N VAL A 105 4.47 -5.53 23.15
CA VAL A 105 4.16 -4.37 22.27
C VAL A 105 5.42 -3.66 21.79
N THR A 106 6.51 -3.69 22.57
CA THR A 106 7.82 -3.19 22.09
C THR A 106 8.26 -3.92 20.82
N LEU A 107 8.17 -5.26 20.81
CA LEU A 107 8.53 -6.05 19.62
C LEU A 107 7.60 -5.74 18.43
N TYR A 108 6.29 -5.69 18.70
CA TYR A 108 5.30 -5.32 17.67
C TYR A 108 5.55 -3.93 17.10
N ASN A 109 5.79 -2.94 17.96
CA ASN A 109 6.01 -1.55 17.53
C ASN A 109 7.30 -1.39 16.73
N LEU A 110 8.35 -2.13 17.07
CA LEU A 110 9.58 -2.14 16.29
C LEU A 110 9.31 -2.68 14.87
N ALA A 111 8.66 -3.85 14.78
CA ALA A 111 8.30 -4.42 13.49
C ALA A 111 7.41 -3.47 12.67
N ASN A 112 6.35 -2.93 13.29
CA ASN A 112 5.42 -2.01 12.65
C ASN A 112 6.09 -0.71 12.19
N GLY A 113 6.91 -0.09 13.05
CA GLY A 113 7.62 1.14 12.71
C GLY A 113 8.59 0.96 11.54
N VAL A 114 9.37 -0.12 11.54
CA VAL A 114 10.29 -0.46 10.45
C VAL A 114 9.53 -0.70 9.14
N MET A 115 8.45 -1.49 9.20
CA MET A 115 7.62 -1.77 8.03
C MET A 115 7.02 -0.50 7.42
N PHE A 116 6.50 0.40 8.25
CA PHE A 116 5.99 1.69 7.76
C PHE A 116 7.10 2.60 7.20
N CYS A 117 8.33 2.56 7.73
CA CYS A 117 9.44 3.31 7.14
C CYS A 117 9.75 2.84 5.72
N PHE A 118 9.79 1.54 5.48
CA PHE A 118 10.01 1.00 4.13
C PHE A 118 8.87 1.36 3.18
N LEU A 119 7.61 1.26 3.65
CA LEU A 119 6.45 1.63 2.87
C LEU A 119 6.48 3.12 2.49
N ALA A 120 6.78 4.00 3.44
CA ALA A 120 6.93 5.43 3.19
C ALA A 120 8.10 5.74 2.24
N GLY A 121 9.24 5.03 2.41
CA GLY A 121 10.39 5.13 1.51
C GLY A 121 10.03 4.82 0.07
N ALA A 122 9.26 3.74 -0.18
CA ALA A 122 8.77 3.41 -1.52
C ALA A 122 7.93 4.55 -2.14
N MET A 123 7.11 5.22 -1.34
CA MET A 123 6.28 6.34 -1.82
C MET A 123 7.09 7.60 -2.11
N VAL A 124 8.15 7.86 -1.33
CA VAL A 124 9.12 8.93 -1.60
C VAL A 124 9.87 8.64 -2.91
N THR A 125 10.31 7.38 -3.11
CA THR A 125 10.92 6.91 -4.37
C THR A 125 10.03 7.21 -5.57
N VAL A 126 8.74 6.86 -5.49
CA VAL A 126 7.76 7.13 -6.55
C VAL A 126 7.69 8.63 -6.89
N SER A 127 7.60 9.50 -5.88
CA SER A 127 7.61 10.96 -6.09
C SER A 127 8.89 11.45 -6.76
N ALA A 128 10.05 10.87 -6.41
CA ALA A 128 11.33 11.25 -7.00
C ALA A 128 11.42 10.92 -8.50
N THR A 129 10.68 9.91 -9.01
CA THR A 129 10.64 9.61 -10.44
C THR A 129 10.08 10.76 -11.28
N ALA A 130 9.15 11.53 -10.74
CA ALA A 130 8.60 12.71 -11.41
C ALA A 130 9.64 13.85 -11.50
N LEU A 131 10.44 14.05 -10.44
CA LEU A 131 11.53 15.04 -10.45
C LEU A 131 12.63 14.64 -11.46
N GLY A 132 12.91 13.34 -11.60
CA GLY A 132 13.86 12.84 -12.58
C GLY A 132 13.47 13.18 -14.02
N VAL A 133 12.18 13.08 -14.34
CA VAL A 133 11.66 13.51 -15.66
C VAL A 133 11.82 15.01 -15.87
N TRP A 134 11.48 15.82 -14.87
CA TRP A 134 11.51 17.26 -14.97
C TRP A 134 12.93 17.82 -15.06
N PHE A 135 13.82 17.39 -14.16
CA PHE A 135 15.19 17.87 -14.07
C PHE A 135 16.17 17.10 -14.97
N LYS A 136 15.70 16.07 -15.69
CA LYS A 136 16.48 15.26 -16.65
C LYS A 136 17.76 14.65 -16.05
N PHE A 137 17.73 14.26 -14.79
CA PHE A 137 18.85 13.50 -14.19
C PHE A 137 18.64 11.99 -14.41
N PRO A 138 19.72 11.20 -14.46
CA PRO A 138 19.63 9.74 -14.57
C PRO A 138 18.83 9.18 -13.39
N MET A 139 17.77 8.43 -13.71
CA MET A 139 16.96 7.71 -12.71
C MET A 139 17.37 6.24 -12.70
N PRO A 140 17.53 5.63 -11.51
CA PRO A 140 17.73 4.19 -11.43
C PRO A 140 16.46 3.46 -11.87
N ALA A 141 16.62 2.25 -12.41
CA ALA A 141 15.50 1.34 -12.58
C ALA A 141 14.95 0.96 -11.20
N LEU A 142 13.63 0.75 -11.09
CA LEU A 142 13.01 0.45 -9.78
C LEU A 142 13.44 -0.91 -9.18
N ASN A 143 14.12 -1.77 -9.95
CA ASN A 143 14.74 -3.01 -9.48
C ASN A 143 16.23 -2.84 -9.09
N ASP A 144 16.84 -1.68 -9.35
CA ASP A 144 18.21 -1.41 -8.93
C ASP A 144 18.33 -1.36 -7.42
N LEU A 145 19.41 -1.96 -6.89
CA LEU A 145 19.65 -1.96 -5.44
C LEU A 145 20.14 -0.61 -4.93
N TYR A 146 20.85 0.15 -5.77
CA TYR A 146 21.53 1.38 -5.37
C TYR A 146 21.12 2.58 -6.24
N PRO A 147 21.22 3.81 -5.70
CA PRO A 147 21.06 5.03 -6.50
C PRO A 147 22.17 5.11 -7.57
N ASN A 148 21.82 5.66 -8.75
CA ASN A 148 22.76 5.77 -9.87
C ASN A 148 23.21 7.21 -10.14
N SER A 149 22.69 8.19 -9.44
CA SER A 149 23.04 9.60 -9.64
C SER A 149 22.87 10.44 -8.37
N VAL A 150 23.65 11.52 -8.28
CA VAL A 150 23.51 12.52 -7.21
C VAL A 150 22.13 13.22 -7.31
N GLY A 151 21.63 13.45 -8.52
CA GLY A 151 20.30 14.05 -8.76
C GLY A 151 19.19 13.21 -8.11
N TRP A 152 19.28 11.89 -8.22
CA TRP A 152 18.33 10.98 -7.56
C TRP A 152 18.37 11.12 -6.04
N VAL A 153 19.58 11.07 -5.43
CA VAL A 153 19.72 11.17 -3.97
C VAL A 153 19.19 12.50 -3.45
N VAL A 154 19.49 13.61 -4.15
CA VAL A 154 19.00 14.95 -3.79
C VAL A 154 17.49 15.03 -3.90
N ALA A 155 16.90 14.51 -5.00
CA ALA A 155 15.44 14.50 -5.20
C ALA A 155 14.72 13.75 -4.08
N VAL A 156 15.19 12.54 -3.74
CA VAL A 156 14.65 11.73 -2.65
C VAL A 156 14.81 12.44 -1.30
N ALA A 157 15.98 13.05 -1.03
CA ALA A 157 16.23 13.77 0.22
C ALA A 157 15.31 14.98 0.39
N VAL A 158 15.12 15.77 -0.67
CA VAL A 158 14.24 16.95 -0.63
C VAL A 158 12.78 16.55 -0.44
N VAL A 159 12.28 15.63 -1.25
CA VAL A 159 10.88 15.17 -1.14
C VAL A 159 10.63 14.52 0.20
N GLY A 160 11.47 13.57 0.60
CA GLY A 160 11.31 12.85 1.87
C GLY A 160 11.45 13.77 3.09
N GLY A 161 12.37 14.73 3.05
CA GLY A 161 12.53 15.75 4.10
C GLY A 161 11.29 16.61 4.28
N LEU A 162 10.70 17.10 3.19
CA LEU A 162 9.46 17.89 3.24
C LEU A 162 8.29 17.06 3.77
N ILE A 163 8.14 15.82 3.32
CA ILE A 163 7.12 14.89 3.81
C ILE A 163 7.29 14.62 5.31
N ALA A 164 8.53 14.37 5.76
CA ALA A 164 8.84 14.11 7.15
C ALA A 164 8.45 15.28 8.07
N ILE A 165 8.71 16.52 7.64
CA ILE A 165 8.33 17.72 8.37
C ILE A 165 6.80 17.80 8.53
N VAL A 166 6.04 17.63 7.45
CA VAL A 166 4.57 17.68 7.49
C VAL A 166 4.00 16.59 8.40
N ALA A 167 4.53 15.36 8.31
CA ALA A 167 4.11 14.24 9.16
C ALA A 167 4.41 14.51 10.65
N ALA A 168 5.55 15.17 10.95
CA ALA A 168 5.95 15.52 12.31
C ALA A 168 5.01 16.52 13.00
N TYR A 169 4.29 17.34 12.25
CA TYR A 169 3.25 18.22 12.82
C TYR A 169 1.97 17.50 13.24
N GLY A 170 1.77 16.23 12.88
CA GLY A 170 0.71 15.36 13.38
C GLY A 170 -0.52 15.24 12.49
N TYR A 171 -1.49 14.44 12.99
CA TYR A 171 -2.66 14.02 12.21
C TYR A 171 -3.43 15.19 11.57
N GLN A 172 -3.68 16.27 12.32
CA GLN A 172 -4.46 17.39 11.80
C GLN A 172 -3.79 18.07 10.60
N THR A 173 -2.45 18.19 10.61
CA THR A 173 -1.68 18.76 9.50
C THR A 173 -1.70 17.83 8.30
N VAL A 174 -1.49 16.54 8.52
CA VAL A 174 -1.60 15.50 7.48
C VAL A 174 -2.99 15.50 6.84
N ALA A 175 -4.06 15.54 7.63
CA ALA A 175 -5.43 15.58 7.14
C ALA A 175 -5.76 16.89 6.38
N LYS A 176 -5.27 18.04 6.84
CA LYS A 176 -5.44 19.32 6.12
C LYS A 176 -4.74 19.29 4.77
N PHE A 177 -3.50 18.82 4.71
CA PHE A 177 -2.76 18.67 3.47
C PHE A 177 -3.50 17.75 2.49
N ALA A 178 -3.94 16.58 2.95
CA ALA A 178 -4.68 15.62 2.13
C ALA A 178 -6.01 16.21 1.60
N ASN A 179 -6.75 16.96 2.42
CA ASN A 179 -8.01 17.58 2.00
C ASN A 179 -7.82 18.65 0.88
N VAL A 180 -6.66 19.29 0.83
CA VAL A 180 -6.32 20.24 -0.25
C VAL A 180 -5.81 19.50 -1.50
N ALA A 181 -5.00 18.47 -1.32
CA ALA A 181 -4.35 17.74 -2.38
C ALA A 181 -5.29 16.75 -3.10
N ALA A 182 -6.18 16.06 -2.35
CA ALA A 182 -7.01 14.98 -2.87
C ALA A 182 -7.87 15.38 -4.07
N PRO A 183 -8.58 16.52 -4.11
CA PRO A 183 -9.39 16.89 -5.27
C PRO A 183 -8.57 16.98 -6.57
N TRP A 184 -7.38 17.54 -6.49
CA TRP A 184 -6.47 17.62 -7.64
C TRP A 184 -6.06 16.24 -8.13
N MET A 185 -5.63 15.37 -7.22
CA MET A 185 -5.19 14.02 -7.58
C MET A 185 -6.31 13.20 -8.19
N VAL A 186 -7.52 13.27 -7.61
CA VAL A 186 -8.71 12.59 -8.15
C VAL A 186 -8.97 13.03 -9.59
N LEU A 187 -8.92 14.34 -9.86
CA LEU A 187 -9.15 14.86 -11.22
C LEU A 187 -8.06 14.40 -12.19
N VAL A 188 -6.78 14.37 -11.79
CA VAL A 188 -5.70 13.94 -12.66
C VAL A 188 -5.75 12.43 -12.91
N PHE A 189 -6.03 11.59 -11.91
CA PHE A 189 -6.20 10.15 -12.13
C PHE A 189 -7.42 9.84 -13.00
N LEU A 190 -8.52 10.59 -12.84
CA LEU A 190 -9.66 10.49 -13.76
C LEU A 190 -9.23 10.87 -15.19
N ALA A 191 -8.46 11.94 -15.34
CA ALA A 191 -7.92 12.34 -16.63
C ALA A 191 -7.01 11.26 -17.23
N PHE A 192 -6.18 10.59 -16.44
CA PHE A 192 -5.38 9.46 -16.91
C PHE A 192 -6.26 8.35 -17.51
N GLY A 193 -7.36 7.98 -16.85
CA GLY A 193 -8.30 6.99 -17.36
C GLY A 193 -8.95 7.44 -18.68
N LEU A 194 -9.41 8.70 -18.75
CA LEU A 194 -10.04 9.26 -19.97
C LEU A 194 -9.03 9.37 -21.11
N ILE A 195 -7.79 9.78 -20.86
CA ILE A 195 -6.73 9.85 -21.87
C ILE A 195 -6.37 8.45 -22.36
N GLY A 196 -6.21 7.48 -21.46
CA GLY A 196 -5.97 6.09 -21.82
C GLY A 196 -7.09 5.52 -22.70
N LEU A 197 -8.35 5.74 -22.34
CA LEU A 197 -9.50 5.31 -23.13
C LEU A 197 -9.51 5.98 -24.50
N ARG A 198 -9.31 7.29 -24.57
CA ARG A 198 -9.21 8.03 -25.84
C ARG A 198 -8.10 7.48 -26.72
N ASN A 199 -6.94 7.19 -26.15
CA ASN A 199 -5.81 6.66 -26.90
C ASN A 199 -6.16 5.31 -27.55
N PHE A 200 -6.84 4.40 -26.82
CA PHE A 200 -7.31 3.14 -27.39
C PHE A 200 -8.34 3.34 -28.49
N ILE A 201 -9.34 4.22 -28.28
CA ILE A 201 -10.36 4.54 -29.28
C ILE A 201 -9.69 5.02 -30.57
N THR A 202 -8.72 5.92 -30.45
CA THR A 202 -8.00 6.47 -31.61
C THR A 202 -7.14 5.40 -32.29
N ALA A 203 -6.41 4.60 -31.53
CA ALA A 203 -5.51 3.58 -32.10
C ALA A 203 -6.25 2.42 -32.78
N THR A 204 -7.43 2.07 -32.27
CA THR A 204 -8.25 0.96 -32.82
C THR A 204 -9.25 1.42 -33.87
N GLY A 205 -9.49 2.72 -34.01
CA GLY A 205 -10.55 3.27 -34.88
C GLY A 205 -11.97 2.88 -34.41
N THR A 206 -12.14 2.48 -33.13
CA THR A 206 -13.42 2.02 -32.61
C THR A 206 -14.40 3.18 -32.47
N GLU A 207 -15.58 3.08 -33.07
CA GLU A 207 -16.66 4.03 -32.82
C GLU A 207 -17.35 3.72 -31.52
N ILE A 208 -17.47 4.73 -30.65
CA ILE A 208 -18.15 4.63 -29.35
C ILE A 208 -19.46 5.39 -29.44
N THR A 209 -20.57 4.66 -29.48
CA THR A 209 -21.92 5.21 -29.49
C THR A 209 -22.69 4.93 -28.20
N SER A 210 -22.23 3.95 -27.43
CA SER A 210 -22.87 3.51 -26.19
C SER A 210 -21.87 3.04 -25.15
N ALA A 211 -22.32 2.92 -23.90
CA ALA A 211 -21.53 2.31 -22.82
C ALA A 211 -21.18 0.83 -23.12
N SER A 212 -22.00 0.14 -23.93
CA SER A 212 -21.72 -1.23 -24.37
C SER A 212 -20.50 -1.31 -25.25
N ASP A 213 -20.25 -0.29 -26.10
CA ASP A 213 -19.07 -0.24 -26.99
C ASP A 213 -17.80 -0.05 -26.15
N VAL A 214 -17.85 0.83 -25.14
CA VAL A 214 -16.75 0.99 -24.18
C VAL A 214 -16.45 -0.34 -23.47
N TRP A 215 -17.50 -1.02 -22.99
CA TRP A 215 -17.33 -2.31 -22.32
C TRP A 215 -16.77 -3.38 -23.27
N THR A 216 -17.18 -3.37 -24.52
CA THR A 216 -16.65 -4.26 -25.55
C THR A 216 -15.17 -3.99 -25.80
N LEU A 217 -14.77 -2.72 -25.96
CA LEU A 217 -13.36 -2.31 -26.10
C LEU A 217 -12.54 -2.76 -24.86
N CYS A 218 -13.08 -2.61 -23.67
CA CYS A 218 -12.43 -3.08 -22.44
C CYS A 218 -12.18 -4.59 -22.47
N LYS A 219 -13.17 -5.39 -22.88
CA LYS A 219 -13.08 -6.87 -22.90
C LYS A 219 -12.19 -7.41 -24.01
N THR A 220 -12.22 -6.80 -25.17
CA THR A 220 -11.58 -7.35 -26.37
C THR A 220 -10.17 -6.82 -26.60
N THR A 221 -9.85 -5.66 -26.04
CA THR A 221 -8.60 -4.96 -26.34
C THR A 221 -7.82 -4.56 -25.09
N ILE A 222 -8.44 -3.78 -24.18
CA ILE A 222 -7.72 -3.17 -23.05
C ILE A 222 -7.36 -4.23 -22.00
N TRP A 223 -8.37 -4.99 -21.53
CA TRP A 223 -8.23 -6.06 -20.53
C TRP A 223 -8.84 -7.35 -21.07
N LYS A 224 -8.31 -7.80 -22.21
CA LYS A 224 -8.81 -9.01 -22.90
C LYS A 224 -8.60 -10.29 -22.09
N GLY A 225 -7.79 -10.25 -21.05
CA GLY A 225 -7.33 -11.44 -20.36
C GLY A 225 -6.24 -12.14 -21.17
N GLY A 226 -6.01 -13.40 -20.88
CA GLY A 226 -4.99 -14.19 -21.56
C GLY A 226 -3.86 -14.64 -20.63
N GLU A 227 -2.73 -15.04 -21.18
CA GLU A 227 -1.57 -15.44 -20.39
C GLU A 227 -0.92 -14.25 -19.70
N PRO A 228 -0.37 -14.44 -18.50
CA PRO A 228 0.38 -13.40 -17.82
C PRO A 228 1.69 -13.11 -18.56
N LEU A 229 2.22 -11.89 -18.39
CA LEU A 229 3.55 -11.56 -18.88
C LEU A 229 4.61 -12.43 -18.21
N PRO A 230 5.78 -12.68 -18.85
CA PRO A 230 6.83 -13.52 -18.30
C PRO A 230 7.21 -13.16 -16.86
N GLY A 231 7.34 -14.17 -16.02
CA GLY A 231 7.64 -13.99 -14.59
C GLY A 231 6.47 -13.53 -13.71
N GLN A 232 5.28 -13.35 -14.29
CA GLN A 232 4.07 -13.00 -13.54
C GLN A 232 3.17 -14.22 -13.30
N VAL A 233 2.37 -14.15 -12.24
CA VAL A 233 1.36 -15.17 -11.93
C VAL A 233 0.03 -14.74 -12.50
N LYS A 234 -0.70 -15.65 -13.13
CA LYS A 234 -2.06 -15.41 -13.63
C LYS A 234 -2.99 -15.00 -12.50
N PHE A 235 -3.65 -13.86 -12.65
CA PHE A 235 -4.69 -13.42 -11.73
C PHE A 235 -6.09 -13.73 -12.28
N THR A 236 -6.94 -14.16 -11.38
CA THR A 236 -8.39 -14.37 -11.57
C THR A 236 -9.16 -13.36 -10.70
N ILE A 237 -10.48 -13.37 -10.78
CA ILE A 237 -11.36 -12.57 -9.92
C ILE A 237 -11.00 -12.69 -8.42
N TRP A 238 -10.65 -13.90 -7.96
CA TRP A 238 -10.27 -14.13 -6.57
C TRP A 238 -8.99 -13.40 -6.19
N HIS A 239 -7.99 -13.42 -7.05
CA HIS A 239 -6.73 -12.70 -6.84
C HIS A 239 -6.98 -11.20 -6.76
N VAL A 240 -7.76 -10.64 -7.68
CA VAL A 240 -8.09 -9.20 -7.71
C VAL A 240 -8.90 -8.81 -6.48
N MET A 241 -9.93 -9.60 -6.13
CA MET A 241 -10.78 -9.34 -4.97
C MET A 241 -9.99 -9.38 -3.66
N PHE A 242 -9.19 -10.42 -3.45
CA PHE A 242 -8.39 -10.55 -2.23
C PHE A 242 -7.27 -9.51 -2.20
N PHE A 243 -6.65 -9.20 -3.34
CA PHE A 243 -5.66 -8.14 -3.43
C PHE A 243 -6.27 -6.79 -3.02
N ALA A 244 -7.41 -6.40 -3.59
CA ALA A 244 -8.08 -5.15 -3.26
C ALA A 244 -8.53 -5.09 -1.79
N TRP A 245 -9.05 -6.20 -1.26
CA TRP A 245 -9.43 -6.28 0.15
C TRP A 245 -8.22 -6.13 1.08
N PHE A 246 -7.10 -6.80 0.76
CA PHE A 246 -5.97 -6.92 1.67
C PHE A 246 -4.82 -5.97 1.41
N CYS A 247 -4.87 -5.16 0.36
CA CYS A 247 -3.83 -4.15 0.10
C CYS A 247 -3.57 -3.25 1.33
N ASN A 248 -4.64 -2.89 2.06
CA ASN A 248 -4.57 -2.10 3.28
C ASN A 248 -4.98 -2.89 4.54
N MET A 249 -4.86 -4.21 4.54
CA MET A 249 -5.39 -5.02 5.63
C MET A 249 -4.80 -4.69 7.01
N ALA A 250 -3.55 -4.26 7.07
CA ALA A 250 -2.95 -3.80 8.32
C ALA A 250 -3.68 -2.60 8.92
N MET A 251 -4.33 -1.77 8.10
CA MET A 251 -5.07 -0.59 8.54
C MET A 251 -6.43 -0.95 9.12
N HIS A 252 -7.20 -1.79 8.44
CA HIS A 252 -8.56 -2.12 8.88
C HIS A 252 -8.64 -3.42 9.70
N ILE A 253 -8.16 -4.55 9.20
CA ILE A 253 -8.17 -5.84 9.91
C ILE A 253 -7.07 -5.89 10.97
N GLY A 254 -5.88 -5.36 10.66
CA GLY A 254 -4.76 -5.20 11.60
C GLY A 254 -4.93 -4.03 12.56
N MET A 255 -5.96 -3.21 12.35
CA MET A 255 -6.41 -2.13 13.23
C MET A 255 -5.42 -0.97 13.45
N SER A 256 -4.45 -0.73 12.53
CA SER A 256 -3.57 0.44 12.70
C SER A 256 -4.34 1.76 12.63
N ASP A 257 -5.49 1.78 11.95
CA ASP A 257 -6.39 2.93 11.87
C ASP A 257 -7.21 3.19 13.15
N LEU A 258 -7.03 2.40 14.22
CA LEU A 258 -7.41 2.85 15.57
C LEU A 258 -6.78 4.21 15.85
N SER A 259 -5.52 4.42 15.45
CA SER A 259 -4.78 5.68 15.61
C SER A 259 -5.38 6.85 14.83
N VAL A 260 -6.17 6.57 13.80
CA VAL A 260 -6.87 7.56 12.96
C VAL A 260 -8.29 7.79 13.47
N PHE A 261 -9.11 6.73 13.53
CA PHE A 261 -10.52 6.84 13.92
C PHE A 261 -10.75 7.13 15.41
N ARG A 262 -9.72 7.12 16.25
CA ARG A 262 -9.83 7.62 17.64
C ARG A 262 -10.29 9.09 17.72
N PHE A 263 -10.07 9.86 16.65
CA PHE A 263 -10.56 11.23 16.51
C PHE A 263 -12.00 11.33 15.97
N ALA A 264 -12.60 10.24 15.53
CA ALA A 264 -13.94 10.26 14.94
C ALA A 264 -15.04 10.44 15.99
N LYS A 265 -16.05 11.29 15.66
CA LYS A 265 -17.22 11.50 16.52
C LYS A 265 -18.14 10.29 16.56
N LYS A 266 -18.24 9.53 15.46
CA LYS A 266 -19.16 8.40 15.27
C LYS A 266 -18.47 7.25 14.57
N SER A 267 -18.83 6.01 14.92
CA SER A 267 -18.22 4.80 14.34
C SER A 267 -18.52 4.64 12.84
N TRP A 268 -19.70 5.07 12.37
CA TRP A 268 -20.03 5.00 10.94
C TRP A 268 -19.11 5.85 10.06
N TYR A 269 -18.29 6.73 10.64
CA TYR A 269 -17.26 7.47 9.88
C TYR A 269 -16.21 6.55 9.24
N GLY A 270 -16.16 5.28 9.63
CA GLY A 270 -15.44 4.26 8.88
C GLY A 270 -15.81 4.18 7.41
N ALA A 271 -17.05 4.58 7.04
CA ALA A 271 -17.50 4.68 5.65
C ALA A 271 -16.69 5.70 4.81
N ALA A 272 -15.98 6.65 5.44
CA ALA A 272 -15.10 7.57 4.71
C ALA A 272 -13.98 6.84 3.95
N SER A 273 -13.59 5.63 4.39
CA SER A 273 -12.66 4.78 3.64
C SER A 273 -13.17 4.43 2.23
N GLY A 274 -14.49 4.47 2.01
CA GLY A 274 -15.09 4.27 0.69
C GLY A 274 -14.58 5.27 -0.37
N THR A 275 -14.24 6.50 0.03
CA THR A 275 -13.62 7.46 -0.89
C THR A 275 -12.23 7.01 -1.33
N GLY A 276 -11.43 6.44 -0.43
CA GLY A 276 -10.16 5.83 -0.76
C GLY A 276 -10.32 4.61 -1.66
N MET A 277 -11.23 3.71 -1.31
CA MET A 277 -11.37 2.44 -2.00
C MET A 277 -11.98 2.59 -3.42
N TYR A 278 -12.93 3.49 -3.62
CA TYR A 278 -13.61 3.63 -4.91
C TYR A 278 -13.10 4.79 -5.75
N VAL A 279 -12.86 5.95 -5.15
CA VAL A 279 -12.29 7.11 -5.86
C VAL A 279 -10.77 6.96 -5.99
N GLY A 280 -10.11 6.40 -4.99
CA GLY A 280 -8.70 6.05 -5.02
C GLY A 280 -8.45 4.75 -5.77
N HIS A 281 -8.41 3.62 -5.08
CA HIS A 281 -7.99 2.33 -5.64
C HIS A 281 -8.71 1.95 -6.93
N PHE A 282 -10.06 1.88 -6.91
CA PHE A 282 -10.79 1.44 -8.09
C PHE A 282 -10.49 2.32 -9.31
N MET A 283 -10.67 3.63 -9.16
CA MET A 283 -10.46 4.57 -10.28
C MET A 283 -8.98 4.65 -10.68
N ALA A 284 -8.07 4.82 -9.72
CA ALA A 284 -6.66 5.03 -10.02
C ALA A 284 -5.98 3.77 -10.56
N TRP A 285 -6.31 2.58 -10.04
CA TRP A 285 -5.78 1.33 -10.58
C TRP A 285 -6.28 1.04 -11.98
N MET A 286 -7.57 1.28 -12.26
CA MET A 286 -8.09 1.14 -13.62
C MET A 286 -7.46 2.14 -14.58
N ALA A 287 -7.29 3.39 -14.17
CA ALA A 287 -6.64 4.41 -14.98
C ALA A 287 -5.18 4.05 -15.30
N ALA A 288 -4.41 3.66 -14.28
CA ALA A 288 -3.02 3.25 -14.45
C ALA A 288 -2.88 1.95 -15.26
N ALA A 289 -3.77 0.97 -15.04
CA ALA A 289 -3.85 -0.25 -15.83
C ALA A 289 -4.10 0.06 -17.31
N MET A 290 -4.99 1.01 -17.60
CA MET A 290 -5.31 1.42 -18.97
C MET A 290 -4.11 2.11 -19.66
N LEU A 291 -3.41 3.00 -18.95
CA LEU A 291 -2.20 3.62 -19.50
C LEU A 291 -1.11 2.59 -19.83
N PHE A 292 -0.90 1.64 -18.95
CA PHE A 292 0.10 0.58 -19.16
C PHE A 292 -0.32 -0.39 -20.27
N ALA A 293 -1.60 -0.78 -20.31
CA ALA A 293 -2.13 -1.59 -21.40
C ALA A 293 -1.95 -0.89 -22.75
N PHE A 294 -2.13 0.44 -22.80
CA PHE A 294 -1.88 1.21 -24.01
C PHE A 294 -0.39 1.24 -24.38
N GLN A 295 0.49 1.38 -23.39
CA GLN A 295 1.93 1.31 -23.62
C GLN A 295 2.33 -0.04 -24.24
N LEU A 296 1.79 -1.15 -23.72
CA LEU A 296 2.00 -2.48 -24.31
C LEU A 296 1.41 -2.61 -25.71
N HIS A 297 0.23 -2.01 -25.95
CA HIS A 297 -0.41 -2.02 -27.28
C HIS A 297 0.39 -1.26 -28.34
N GLN A 298 1.10 -0.18 -27.94
CA GLN A 298 1.97 0.60 -28.83
C GLN A 298 3.33 -0.06 -29.09
N THR A 299 3.69 -1.09 -28.35
CA THR A 299 4.96 -1.80 -28.52
C THR A 299 4.84 -2.67 -29.78
N HIS A 300 5.42 -2.21 -30.89
CA HIS A 300 5.41 -2.95 -32.15
C HIS A 300 6.50 -4.02 -32.12
N PRO A 301 6.15 -5.30 -32.37
CA PRO A 301 7.14 -6.38 -32.47
C PRO A 301 8.23 -6.14 -33.52
N ASP A 302 7.89 -5.47 -34.61
CA ASP A 302 8.84 -5.14 -35.67
C ASP A 302 9.98 -4.24 -35.17
N GLN A 303 9.77 -3.45 -34.10
CA GLN A 303 10.82 -2.64 -33.48
C GLN A 303 11.88 -3.52 -32.80
N TYR A 304 11.51 -4.73 -32.35
CA TYR A 304 12.46 -5.68 -31.76
C TYR A 304 13.57 -6.04 -32.75
N MET A 305 13.22 -6.37 -34.01
CA MET A 305 14.21 -6.66 -35.06
C MET A 305 15.13 -5.47 -35.26
N ILE A 306 14.59 -4.25 -35.35
CA ILE A 306 15.39 -3.05 -35.49
C ILE A 306 16.32 -2.83 -34.31
N ASP A 307 15.81 -3.00 -33.11
CA ASP A 307 16.57 -2.82 -31.86
C ASP A 307 17.68 -3.88 -31.73
N VAL A 308 17.43 -5.14 -32.10
CA VAL A 308 18.45 -6.20 -32.15
C VAL A 308 19.53 -5.88 -33.18
N LEU A 309 19.12 -5.56 -34.42
CA LEU A 309 20.03 -5.25 -35.50
C LEU A 309 20.88 -3.98 -35.25
N THR A 310 20.35 -3.03 -34.49
CA THR A 310 21.07 -1.81 -34.10
C THR A 310 21.83 -1.95 -32.77
N GLN A 311 21.86 -3.13 -32.16
CA GLN A 311 22.45 -3.41 -30.84
C GLN A 311 21.85 -2.54 -29.71
N ASN A 312 20.62 -2.15 -29.87
CA ASN A 312 19.90 -1.27 -28.93
C ASN A 312 18.87 -2.05 -28.11
N THR A 313 19.03 -3.37 -28.00
CA THR A 313 18.14 -4.24 -27.26
C THR A 313 18.28 -4.07 -25.77
N THR A 314 17.22 -3.67 -25.13
CA THR A 314 17.11 -3.58 -23.67
C THR A 314 15.79 -4.20 -23.20
N GLY A 315 15.45 -5.38 -23.68
CA GLY A 315 14.31 -6.15 -23.19
C GLY A 315 12.95 -5.46 -23.30
N LYS A 316 12.70 -4.76 -24.40
CA LYS A 316 11.42 -4.06 -24.64
C LYS A 316 10.25 -4.99 -24.96
N TYR A 317 10.52 -6.20 -25.41
CA TYR A 317 9.51 -7.11 -25.98
C TYR A 317 9.44 -8.40 -25.19
N THR A 318 8.25 -8.98 -25.13
CA THR A 318 8.02 -10.30 -24.53
C THR A 318 7.94 -11.34 -25.65
N GLN A 319 8.26 -12.60 -25.35
CA GLN A 319 8.07 -13.69 -26.30
C GLN A 319 6.64 -13.74 -26.84
N GLN A 320 5.65 -13.49 -25.95
CA GLN A 320 4.25 -13.43 -26.35
C GLN A 320 3.94 -12.29 -27.33
N SER A 321 4.59 -11.11 -27.18
CA SER A 321 4.40 -10.01 -28.15
C SER A 321 5.05 -10.31 -29.49
N LEU A 322 6.13 -11.09 -29.53
CA LEU A 322 6.75 -11.56 -30.75
C LEU A 322 5.88 -12.61 -31.47
N GLU A 323 5.31 -13.56 -30.72
CA GLU A 323 4.41 -14.59 -31.27
C GLU A 323 3.09 -14.01 -31.81
N GLN A 324 2.66 -12.84 -31.31
CA GLN A 324 1.48 -12.11 -31.81
C GLN A 324 1.80 -11.09 -32.91
N SER A 325 3.06 -11.03 -33.32
CA SER A 325 3.51 -10.07 -34.34
C SER A 325 3.16 -10.49 -35.76
N SER A 326 3.29 -9.55 -36.67
CA SER A 326 3.26 -9.81 -38.12
C SER A 326 4.54 -10.47 -38.65
N LEU A 327 5.56 -10.66 -37.77
CA LEU A 327 6.80 -11.33 -38.13
C LEU A 327 6.59 -12.82 -38.39
N THR A 328 7.27 -13.36 -39.38
CA THR A 328 7.25 -14.80 -39.58
C THR A 328 8.07 -15.54 -38.53
N PRO A 329 7.76 -16.81 -38.23
CA PRO A 329 8.55 -17.59 -37.28
C PRO A 329 10.05 -17.62 -37.58
N GLU A 330 10.41 -17.58 -38.88
CA GLU A 330 11.81 -17.55 -39.33
C GLU A 330 12.50 -16.25 -38.93
N LEU A 331 11.84 -15.10 -39.12
CA LEU A 331 12.37 -13.77 -38.74
C LEU A 331 12.50 -13.64 -37.21
N ILE A 332 11.57 -14.23 -36.46
CA ILE A 332 11.67 -14.28 -34.99
C ILE A 332 12.88 -15.12 -34.57
N ALA A 333 13.08 -16.29 -35.18
CA ALA A 333 14.21 -17.16 -34.91
C ALA A 333 15.55 -16.48 -35.24
N GLU A 334 15.64 -15.79 -36.40
CA GLU A 334 16.81 -15.02 -36.80
C GLU A 334 17.13 -13.89 -35.80
N ALA A 335 16.11 -13.15 -35.34
CA ALA A 335 16.28 -12.12 -34.32
C ALA A 335 16.82 -12.68 -33.00
N MET A 336 16.30 -13.81 -32.57
CA MET A 336 16.74 -14.49 -31.34
C MET A 336 18.19 -15.02 -31.49
N GLU A 337 18.56 -15.52 -32.67
CA GLU A 337 19.93 -15.98 -32.93
C GLU A 337 20.93 -14.81 -32.91
N ILE A 338 20.59 -13.67 -33.51
CA ILE A 338 21.39 -12.44 -33.48
C ILE A 338 21.54 -11.94 -32.03
N GLU A 339 20.45 -11.92 -31.26
CA GLU A 339 20.48 -11.49 -29.86
C GLU A 339 21.38 -12.40 -29.00
N ASN A 340 21.26 -13.73 -29.18
CA ASN A 340 22.12 -14.69 -28.49
C ASN A 340 23.60 -14.50 -28.87
N GLY A 341 23.90 -14.27 -30.13
CA GLY A 341 25.26 -13.94 -30.59
C GLY A 341 25.83 -12.67 -29.97
N LEU A 342 25.00 -11.65 -29.78
CA LEU A 342 25.38 -10.40 -29.11
C LEU A 342 25.63 -10.62 -27.59
N VAL A 343 24.86 -11.50 -26.94
CA VAL A 343 25.09 -11.90 -25.54
C VAL A 343 26.41 -12.68 -25.42
N GLU A 344 26.63 -13.68 -26.26
CA GLU A 344 27.85 -14.52 -26.27
C GLU A 344 29.10 -13.69 -26.53
N SER A 345 29.04 -12.68 -27.39
CA SER A 345 30.13 -11.75 -27.66
C SER A 345 30.37 -10.72 -26.54
N GLY A 346 29.50 -10.66 -25.54
CA GLY A 346 29.54 -9.67 -24.47
C GLY A 346 29.12 -8.25 -24.91
N ALA A 347 28.61 -8.08 -26.12
CA ALA A 347 28.13 -6.79 -26.64
C ALA A 347 26.86 -6.32 -25.91
N ILE A 348 26.03 -7.26 -25.45
CA ILE A 348 24.90 -7.02 -24.55
C ILE A 348 24.96 -7.96 -23.34
N LYS A 349 24.51 -7.50 -22.18
CA LYS A 349 24.41 -8.31 -20.96
C LYS A 349 23.08 -9.04 -20.96
N GLU A 350 23.11 -10.38 -21.00
CA GLU A 350 21.94 -11.29 -20.90
C GLU A 350 20.67 -10.82 -21.62
N ALA A 351 20.23 -11.60 -22.62
CA ALA A 351 18.90 -11.51 -23.19
C ALA A 351 17.83 -11.94 -22.17
N LYS A 352 17.53 -11.08 -21.22
CA LYS A 352 16.33 -11.22 -20.40
C LYS A 352 15.23 -10.45 -21.09
N ILE A 353 14.21 -11.18 -21.57
CA ILE A 353 12.93 -10.55 -21.93
C ILE A 353 12.39 -9.89 -20.66
N VAL A 354 12.74 -8.63 -20.46
CA VAL A 354 12.34 -7.86 -19.28
C VAL A 354 10.97 -7.28 -19.55
N VAL A 355 9.99 -7.69 -18.76
CA VAL A 355 8.69 -7.04 -18.73
C VAL A 355 8.91 -5.54 -18.45
N PRO A 356 8.40 -4.62 -19.30
CA PRO A 356 8.52 -3.20 -19.04
C PRO A 356 7.97 -2.89 -17.66
N THR A 357 8.82 -2.41 -16.76
CA THR A 357 8.36 -1.96 -15.45
C THR A 357 7.96 -0.50 -15.58
N PRO A 358 6.67 -0.16 -15.41
CA PRO A 358 6.23 1.21 -15.57
C PRO A 358 6.85 2.08 -14.48
N LEU A 359 7.61 3.09 -14.88
CA LEU A 359 8.06 4.15 -13.98
C LEU A 359 6.93 5.16 -13.80
N PRO A 360 6.46 5.44 -12.58
CA PRO A 360 5.32 6.32 -12.34
C PRO A 360 5.47 7.72 -12.95
N GLY A 361 6.62 8.35 -12.81
CA GLY A 361 6.90 9.68 -13.39
C GLY A 361 6.76 9.70 -14.92
N PRO A 362 7.52 8.89 -15.68
CA PRO A 362 7.39 8.80 -17.14
C PRO A 362 5.99 8.41 -17.59
N LEU A 363 5.33 7.45 -16.95
CA LEU A 363 3.96 7.02 -17.30
C LEU A 363 2.96 8.17 -17.16
N ALA A 364 2.99 8.89 -16.05
CA ALA A 364 2.12 10.03 -15.80
C ALA A 364 2.44 11.24 -16.69
N HIS A 365 3.73 11.49 -16.99
CA HIS A 365 4.14 12.53 -17.91
C HIS A 365 3.66 12.25 -19.34
N GLY A 366 3.81 11.02 -19.82
CA GLY A 366 3.31 10.61 -21.14
C GLY A 366 1.79 10.79 -21.27
N ALA A 367 1.04 10.60 -20.17
CA ALA A 367 -0.41 10.77 -20.16
C ALA A 367 -0.86 12.23 -20.07
N ALA A 368 -0.30 13.03 -19.14
CA ALA A 368 -0.81 14.37 -18.80
C ALA A 368 0.29 15.44 -18.64
N GLY A 369 1.48 15.22 -19.19
CA GLY A 369 2.58 16.18 -19.15
C GLY A 369 2.92 16.65 -17.74
N LEU A 370 3.07 17.96 -17.56
CA LEU A 370 3.40 18.57 -16.27
C LEU A 370 2.36 18.26 -15.16
N ALA A 371 1.08 18.22 -15.50
CA ALA A 371 0.02 17.90 -14.54
C ALA A 371 0.20 16.48 -13.98
N GLY A 372 0.62 15.53 -14.83
CA GLY A 372 0.95 14.18 -14.41
C GLY A 372 2.15 14.14 -13.46
N LEU A 373 3.22 14.88 -13.71
CA LEU A 373 4.39 14.95 -12.82
C LEU A 373 4.03 15.53 -11.46
N ILE A 374 3.28 16.64 -11.43
CA ILE A 374 2.80 17.25 -10.18
C ILE A 374 1.93 16.25 -9.42
N CYS A 375 1.05 15.52 -10.13
CA CYS A 375 0.21 14.50 -9.52
C CYS A 375 1.05 13.41 -8.84
N VAL A 376 2.08 12.87 -9.49
CA VAL A 376 2.96 11.83 -8.91
C VAL A 376 3.67 12.32 -7.66
N ILE A 377 4.18 13.56 -7.66
CA ILE A 377 4.83 14.15 -6.49
C ILE A 377 3.83 14.24 -5.32
N ILE A 378 2.66 14.82 -5.56
CA ILE A 378 1.64 15.03 -4.53
C ILE A 378 1.07 13.69 -4.07
N ALA A 379 0.84 12.75 -4.98
CA ALA A 379 0.29 11.43 -4.68
C ALA A 379 1.22 10.59 -3.80
N GLY A 380 2.53 10.60 -4.07
CA GLY A 380 3.50 9.99 -3.16
C GLY A 380 3.53 10.69 -1.80
N TRP A 381 3.42 12.01 -1.78
CA TRP A 381 3.41 12.82 -0.55
C TRP A 381 2.19 12.50 0.33
N THR A 382 0.98 12.53 -0.22
CA THR A 382 -0.27 12.29 0.54
C THR A 382 -0.33 10.90 1.16
N THR A 383 0.35 9.93 0.57
CA THR A 383 0.42 8.55 1.07
C THR A 383 1.57 8.36 2.06
N ALA A 384 2.74 8.96 1.80
CA ALA A 384 3.89 8.87 2.70
C ALA A 384 3.64 9.60 4.04
N ASN A 385 2.91 10.72 4.04
CA ASN A 385 2.59 11.48 5.25
C ASN A 385 1.90 10.64 6.34
N PRO A 386 0.73 10.02 6.11
CA PRO A 386 0.06 9.21 7.12
C PRO A 386 0.88 7.96 7.46
N THR A 387 1.68 7.45 6.54
CA THR A 387 2.55 6.30 6.76
C THR A 387 3.68 6.64 7.74
N ILE A 388 4.40 7.76 7.55
CA ILE A 388 5.42 8.26 8.48
C ILE A 388 4.79 8.64 9.82
N TYR A 389 3.59 9.23 9.82
CA TYR A 389 2.87 9.54 11.06
C TYR A 389 2.58 8.28 11.88
N ARG A 390 2.08 7.18 11.25
CA ARG A 390 1.84 5.90 11.93
C ARG A 390 3.14 5.27 12.44
N ALA A 391 4.22 5.30 11.64
CA ALA A 391 5.54 4.86 12.06
C ALA A 391 6.06 5.66 13.27
N GLY A 392 5.91 6.99 13.21
CA GLY A 392 6.28 7.89 14.30
C GLY A 392 5.56 7.58 15.60
N LEU A 393 4.25 7.25 15.55
CA LEU A 393 3.51 6.79 16.73
C LEU A 393 4.01 5.45 17.27
N ALA A 394 4.41 4.52 16.38
CA ALA A 394 4.97 3.23 16.78
C ALA A 394 6.28 3.41 17.55
N PHE A 395 7.21 4.21 17.02
CA PHE A 395 8.48 4.51 17.66
C PHE A 395 8.33 5.41 18.89
N GLN A 396 7.35 6.33 18.89
CA GLN A 396 7.00 7.13 20.07
C GLN A 396 6.58 6.25 21.24
N ALA A 397 5.83 5.19 20.99
CA ALA A 397 5.44 4.23 22.03
C ALA A 397 6.65 3.50 22.65
N LEU A 398 7.76 3.34 21.91
CA LEU A 398 9.02 2.79 22.43
C LEU A 398 9.78 3.80 23.30
N SER A 399 9.67 5.09 23.00
CA SER A 399 10.36 6.18 23.69
C SER A 399 9.39 7.23 24.23
N PRO A 400 8.59 6.91 25.27
CA PRO A 400 7.51 7.79 25.76
C PRO A 400 7.98 9.13 26.31
N LYS A 401 9.26 9.25 26.67
CA LYS A 401 9.88 10.49 27.19
C LYS A 401 10.30 11.46 26.09
N SER A 402 10.42 10.98 24.85
CA SER A 402 10.84 11.81 23.71
C SER A 402 9.64 12.55 23.13
N SER A 403 9.86 13.75 22.59
CA SER A 403 8.79 14.48 21.91
C SER A 403 8.38 13.77 20.63
N ARG A 404 7.08 13.62 20.40
CA ARG A 404 6.53 12.99 19.19
C ARG A 404 7.07 13.63 17.91
N PHE A 405 7.14 14.96 17.88
CA PHE A 405 7.67 15.70 16.74
C PHE A 405 9.08 15.21 16.37
N LYS A 406 10.00 15.14 17.34
CA LYS A 406 11.37 14.66 17.13
C LYS A 406 11.40 13.23 16.66
N VAL A 407 10.62 12.35 17.30
CA VAL A 407 10.56 10.92 16.92
C VAL A 407 10.04 10.75 15.50
N THR A 408 8.96 11.46 15.13
CA THR A 408 8.40 11.38 13.78
C THR A 408 9.36 11.96 12.73
N LEU A 409 10.09 13.03 13.05
CA LEU A 409 11.08 13.60 12.15
C LEU A 409 12.24 12.62 11.88
N VAL A 410 12.77 11.99 12.94
CA VAL A 410 13.80 10.92 12.80
C VAL A 410 13.26 9.74 11.99
N THR A 411 12.02 9.33 12.26
CA THR A 411 11.34 8.27 11.51
C THR A 411 11.24 8.62 10.02
N GLY A 412 10.88 9.85 9.71
CA GLY A 412 10.82 10.37 8.34
C GLY A 412 12.20 10.41 7.67
N ALA A 413 13.25 10.75 8.41
CA ALA A 413 14.63 10.68 7.90
C ALA A 413 15.03 9.23 7.55
N ILE A 414 14.69 8.26 8.41
CA ILE A 414 14.93 6.83 8.13
C ILE A 414 14.15 6.39 6.88
N ALA A 415 12.88 6.76 6.76
CA ALA A 415 12.06 6.46 5.59
C ALA A 415 12.64 7.10 4.31
N THR A 416 13.15 8.33 4.40
CA THR A 416 13.81 9.03 3.29
C THR A 416 15.06 8.29 2.84
N ILE A 417 15.91 7.87 3.78
CA ILE A 417 17.10 7.07 3.47
C ILE A 417 16.70 5.76 2.80
N ALA A 418 15.69 5.06 3.32
CA ALA A 418 15.16 3.85 2.69
C ALA A 418 14.70 4.12 1.23
N GLY A 419 14.05 5.26 0.98
CA GLY A 419 13.61 5.66 -0.36
C GLY A 419 14.73 5.95 -1.36
N MET A 420 15.99 6.12 -0.92
CA MET A 420 17.13 6.27 -1.82
C MET A 420 17.45 4.97 -2.57
N PHE A 421 17.01 3.81 -2.06
CA PHE A 421 17.23 2.48 -2.63
C PHE A 421 16.03 2.05 -3.48
N PRO A 422 16.11 2.14 -4.81
CA PRO A 422 14.94 2.02 -5.71
C PRO A 422 14.22 0.67 -5.60
N ALA A 423 14.97 -0.42 -5.39
CA ALA A 423 14.43 -1.78 -5.27
C ALA A 423 13.37 -1.92 -4.14
N ILE A 424 13.35 -1.00 -3.18
CA ILE A 424 12.32 -0.95 -2.13
C ILE A 424 10.94 -0.68 -2.75
N ALA A 425 10.86 0.21 -3.75
CA ALA A 425 9.62 0.51 -4.44
C ALA A 425 9.10 -0.70 -5.23
N MET A 426 9.99 -1.45 -5.92
CA MET A 426 9.58 -2.65 -6.67
C MET A 426 9.13 -3.81 -5.79
N LYS A 427 9.70 -3.93 -4.61
CA LYS A 427 9.28 -4.93 -3.63
C LYS A 427 8.02 -4.52 -2.85
N LEU A 428 7.45 -3.34 -3.15
CA LEU A 428 6.30 -2.77 -2.45
C LEU A 428 5.13 -3.75 -2.36
N LEU A 429 4.77 -4.43 -3.43
CA LEU A 429 3.61 -5.33 -3.46
C LEU A 429 3.80 -6.54 -2.54
N GLY A 430 4.93 -7.23 -2.66
CA GLY A 430 5.28 -8.31 -1.75
C GLY A 430 5.44 -7.83 -0.31
N PHE A 431 5.93 -6.60 -0.16
CA PHE A 431 6.12 -5.98 1.14
C PHE A 431 4.80 -5.59 1.81
N VAL A 432 3.81 -5.07 1.07
CA VAL A 432 2.46 -4.78 1.59
C VAL A 432 1.77 -6.06 2.07
N ALA A 433 1.91 -7.17 1.33
CA ALA A 433 1.39 -8.45 1.73
C ALA A 433 2.09 -9.01 2.99
N LEU A 434 3.43 -8.91 3.06
CA LEU A 434 4.22 -9.31 4.23
C LEU A 434 3.88 -8.45 5.46
N TYR A 435 3.80 -7.14 5.27
CA TYR A 435 3.41 -6.19 6.29
C TYR A 435 2.03 -6.52 6.87
N GLY A 436 1.05 -6.77 6.00
CA GLY A 436 -0.27 -7.22 6.44
C GLY A 436 -0.20 -8.53 7.23
N LEU A 437 0.53 -9.52 6.73
CA LEU A 437 0.69 -10.82 7.39
C LEU A 437 1.31 -10.70 8.81
N ILE A 438 2.29 -9.82 9.00
CA ILE A 438 2.96 -9.65 10.31
C ILE A 438 2.05 -8.91 11.30
N LEU A 439 1.34 -7.87 10.85
CA LEU A 439 0.61 -6.98 11.76
C LEU A 439 -0.83 -7.38 12.01
N MET A 440 -1.48 -8.00 11.02
CA MET A 440 -2.89 -8.36 11.07
C MET A 440 -3.26 -9.30 12.24
N PRO A 441 -2.45 -10.28 12.66
CA PRO A 441 -2.82 -11.15 13.77
C PRO A 441 -3.05 -10.38 15.08
N MET A 442 -2.34 -9.28 15.31
CA MET A 442 -2.55 -8.46 16.51
C MET A 442 -3.88 -7.69 16.46
N GLY A 443 -4.41 -7.42 15.27
CA GLY A 443 -5.78 -6.94 15.09
C GLY A 443 -6.82 -7.96 15.57
N ALA A 444 -6.57 -9.26 15.35
CA ALA A 444 -7.42 -10.33 15.91
C ALA A 444 -7.41 -10.35 17.44
N VAL A 445 -6.23 -10.17 18.05
CA VAL A 445 -6.09 -10.05 19.50
C VAL A 445 -6.94 -8.89 20.04
N ILE A 446 -6.85 -7.70 19.40
CA ILE A 446 -7.65 -6.53 19.80
C ILE A 446 -9.15 -6.80 19.65
N PHE A 447 -9.56 -7.38 18.52
CA PHE A 447 -10.96 -7.67 18.25
C PHE A 447 -11.55 -8.63 19.29
N VAL A 448 -10.83 -9.73 19.55
CA VAL A 448 -11.25 -10.73 20.52
C VAL A 448 -11.28 -10.13 21.92
N ASP A 449 -10.24 -9.41 22.34
CA ASP A 449 -10.16 -8.79 23.66
C ASP A 449 -11.30 -7.81 23.89
N TYR A 450 -11.64 -7.03 22.88
CA TYR A 450 -12.66 -6.00 23.00
C TYR A 450 -14.10 -6.55 22.98
N TRP A 451 -14.40 -7.50 22.07
CA TRP A 451 -15.77 -7.94 21.81
C TRP A 451 -16.12 -9.30 22.41
N LEU A 452 -15.15 -10.19 22.53
CA LEU A 452 -15.42 -11.60 22.77
C LEU A 452 -14.86 -12.12 24.10
N ILE A 453 -13.70 -11.65 24.55
CA ILE A 453 -12.95 -12.26 25.66
C ILE A 453 -13.78 -12.37 26.93
N ARG A 454 -14.57 -11.34 27.25
CA ARG A 454 -15.46 -11.33 28.43
C ARG A 454 -16.60 -12.34 28.31
N LYS A 455 -17.09 -12.65 27.10
CA LYS A 455 -18.13 -13.66 26.87
C LYS A 455 -17.63 -15.08 27.21
N PHE A 456 -16.32 -15.28 27.20
CA PHE A 456 -15.68 -16.52 27.62
C PHE A 456 -15.31 -16.54 29.10
N GLY A 457 -15.74 -15.56 29.90
CA GLY A 457 -15.44 -15.43 31.32
C GLY A 457 -13.99 -15.06 31.61
N LEU A 458 -13.31 -14.40 30.66
CA LEU A 458 -11.92 -14.00 30.75
C LEU A 458 -11.80 -12.46 30.87
N GLN A 459 -10.65 -12.01 31.33
CA GLN A 459 -10.38 -10.61 31.60
C GLN A 459 -9.90 -9.88 30.33
N SER A 460 -10.60 -8.82 29.95
CA SER A 460 -10.17 -7.88 28.90
C SER A 460 -9.08 -6.95 29.46
N ASN A 461 -8.19 -6.44 28.61
CA ASN A 461 -7.02 -5.64 28.99
C ASN A 461 -6.16 -6.35 30.06
N TYR A 462 -5.91 -7.64 29.85
CA TYR A 462 -5.30 -8.51 30.84
C TYR A 462 -3.96 -8.01 31.39
N ALA A 463 -3.08 -7.49 30.52
CA ALA A 463 -1.76 -7.04 30.95
C ALA A 463 -1.83 -5.83 31.88
N GLU A 464 -2.71 -4.85 31.58
CA GLU A 464 -2.93 -3.66 32.41
C GLU A 464 -3.47 -4.05 33.78
N LEU A 465 -4.54 -4.85 33.83
CA LEU A 465 -5.24 -5.18 35.07
C LEU A 465 -4.47 -6.19 35.94
N SER A 466 -3.64 -7.05 35.33
CA SER A 466 -2.81 -8.01 36.06
C SER A 466 -1.40 -7.52 36.39
N GLY A 467 -1.03 -6.31 35.93
CA GLY A 467 0.34 -5.78 36.06
C GLY A 467 1.39 -6.55 35.25
N LYS A 468 0.98 -7.40 34.29
CA LYS A 468 1.90 -8.20 33.48
C LYS A 468 2.53 -7.36 32.38
N THR A 469 3.85 -7.46 32.24
CA THR A 469 4.59 -6.78 31.15
C THR A 469 4.59 -7.56 29.83
N PHE A 470 4.15 -8.82 29.86
CA PHE A 470 4.06 -9.71 28.70
C PHE A 470 2.86 -10.66 28.86
N ASN A 471 1.94 -10.62 27.91
CA ASN A 471 0.82 -11.54 27.81
C ASN A 471 1.19 -12.72 26.90
N TRP A 472 1.51 -13.85 27.52
CA TRP A 472 1.93 -15.05 26.81
C TRP A 472 0.87 -15.60 25.84
N ALA A 473 -0.41 -15.48 26.19
CA ALA A 473 -1.49 -15.93 25.30
C ALA A 473 -1.49 -15.16 23.99
N ALA A 474 -1.36 -13.84 24.05
CA ALA A 474 -1.29 -12.99 22.85
C ALA A 474 0.03 -13.20 22.08
N GLY A 475 1.16 -13.32 22.79
CA GLY A 475 2.47 -13.52 22.17
C GLY A 475 2.58 -14.84 21.44
N LEU A 476 2.14 -15.95 22.05
CA LEU A 476 2.14 -17.26 21.42
C LEU A 476 1.15 -17.33 20.26
N ALA A 477 -0.06 -16.77 20.40
CA ALA A 477 -1.03 -16.72 19.31
C ALA A 477 -0.46 -16.00 18.09
N TRP A 478 0.20 -14.85 18.28
CA TRP A 478 0.88 -14.12 17.22
C TRP A 478 1.99 -14.94 16.57
N PHE A 479 2.94 -15.42 17.38
CA PHE A 479 4.12 -16.15 16.89
C PHE A 479 3.76 -17.44 16.16
N VAL A 480 2.87 -18.27 16.72
CA VAL A 480 2.42 -19.52 16.08
C VAL A 480 1.76 -19.24 14.75
N THR A 481 0.93 -18.18 14.67
CA THR A 481 0.32 -17.77 13.40
C THR A 481 1.35 -17.39 12.36
N LEU A 482 2.38 -16.61 12.74
CA LEU A 482 3.45 -16.21 11.82
C LEU A 482 4.24 -17.43 11.31
N VAL A 483 4.57 -18.37 12.18
CA VAL A 483 5.26 -19.60 11.81
C VAL A 483 4.40 -20.46 10.87
N THR A 484 3.11 -20.63 11.19
CA THR A 484 2.17 -21.36 10.33
C THR A 484 2.06 -20.71 8.95
N ALA A 485 1.91 -19.39 8.90
CA ALA A 485 1.85 -18.64 7.65
C ALA A 485 3.14 -18.78 6.82
N TRP A 486 4.30 -18.70 7.48
CA TRP A 486 5.59 -18.91 6.82
C TRP A 486 5.71 -20.31 6.22
N ILE A 487 5.27 -21.35 6.96
CA ILE A 487 5.25 -22.74 6.47
C ILE A 487 4.35 -22.86 5.23
N LEU A 488 3.14 -22.31 5.26
CA LEU A 488 2.20 -22.36 4.14
C LEU A 488 2.75 -21.66 2.89
N VAL A 489 3.35 -20.49 3.06
CA VAL A 489 3.93 -19.74 1.92
C VAL A 489 5.17 -20.43 1.38
N LYS A 490 6.09 -20.87 2.25
CA LYS A 490 7.40 -21.38 1.83
C LYS A 490 7.35 -22.82 1.31
N PHE A 491 6.55 -23.70 1.94
CA PHE A 491 6.55 -25.14 1.65
C PHE A 491 5.29 -25.62 0.92
N ALA A 492 4.14 -24.97 1.15
CA ALA A 492 2.90 -25.33 0.45
C ALA A 492 2.62 -24.44 -0.78
N GLY A 493 3.48 -23.45 -1.07
CA GLY A 493 3.33 -22.58 -2.23
C GLY A 493 2.11 -21.65 -2.20
N VAL A 494 1.46 -21.51 -1.04
CA VAL A 494 0.28 -20.65 -0.92
C VAL A 494 0.71 -19.19 -1.06
N GLN A 495 0.04 -18.46 -1.92
CA GLN A 495 0.33 -17.03 -2.09
C GLN A 495 0.03 -16.26 -0.81
N ILE A 496 0.95 -15.35 -0.44
CA ILE A 496 0.97 -14.69 0.87
C ILE A 496 -0.34 -13.97 1.24
N TYR A 497 -1.04 -13.40 0.26
CA TYR A 497 -2.30 -12.71 0.52
C TYR A 497 -3.49 -13.65 0.81
N PHE A 498 -3.43 -14.92 0.42
CA PHE A 498 -4.46 -15.91 0.79
C PHE A 498 -4.26 -16.46 2.21
N VAL A 499 -3.08 -16.31 2.80
CA VAL A 499 -2.77 -16.83 4.14
C VAL A 499 -3.22 -15.86 5.24
N SER A 500 -3.33 -14.59 4.92
CA SER A 500 -3.55 -13.54 5.90
C SER A 500 -4.87 -13.69 6.66
N LEU A 501 -6.00 -13.86 5.96
CA LEU A 501 -7.31 -13.99 6.62
C LEU A 501 -7.44 -15.29 7.44
N PRO A 502 -7.07 -16.48 6.95
CA PRO A 502 -6.99 -17.67 7.79
C PRO A 502 -6.12 -17.46 9.04
N GLY A 503 -4.96 -16.80 8.88
CA GLY A 503 -4.08 -16.47 10.00
C GLY A 503 -4.76 -15.59 11.06
N TRP A 504 -5.60 -14.64 10.66
CA TRP A 504 -6.38 -13.85 11.61
C TRP A 504 -7.32 -14.71 12.47
N PHE A 505 -8.04 -15.65 11.86
CA PHE A 505 -8.92 -16.57 12.60
C PHE A 505 -8.12 -17.54 13.49
N VAL A 506 -6.98 -18.02 13.01
CA VAL A 506 -6.07 -18.84 13.83
C VAL A 506 -5.63 -18.07 15.08
N THR A 507 -5.17 -16.81 14.90
CA THR A 507 -4.78 -15.97 16.04
C THR A 507 -5.95 -15.72 16.99
N ALA A 508 -7.14 -15.40 16.47
CA ALA A 508 -8.34 -15.16 17.28
C ALA A 508 -8.65 -16.38 18.15
N THR A 509 -8.65 -17.57 17.56
CA THR A 509 -8.92 -18.82 18.26
C THR A 509 -7.84 -19.14 19.28
N LEU A 510 -6.57 -19.08 18.88
CA LEU A 510 -5.43 -19.35 19.78
C LEU A 510 -5.41 -18.38 20.96
N TYR A 511 -5.69 -17.09 20.74
CA TYR A 511 -5.73 -16.12 21.83
C TYR A 511 -6.78 -16.46 22.88
N VAL A 512 -8.00 -16.87 22.48
CA VAL A 512 -9.04 -17.32 23.41
C VAL A 512 -8.60 -18.59 24.14
N VAL A 513 -8.15 -19.62 23.41
CA VAL A 513 -7.76 -20.91 23.99
C VAL A 513 -6.62 -20.73 24.98
N LEU A 514 -5.54 -20.06 24.58
CA LEU A 514 -4.37 -19.83 25.44
C LEU A 514 -4.71 -18.95 26.64
N SER A 515 -5.59 -17.94 26.47
CA SER A 515 -6.03 -17.11 27.58
C SER A 515 -6.78 -17.92 28.67
N LYS A 516 -7.50 -18.99 28.32
CA LYS A 516 -8.15 -19.89 29.29
C LYS A 516 -7.13 -20.62 30.18
N PHE A 517 -5.92 -20.85 29.69
CA PHE A 517 -4.86 -21.50 30.48
C PHE A 517 -4.10 -20.48 31.34
N TYR A 518 -3.93 -19.24 30.87
CA TYR A 518 -3.05 -18.25 31.50
C TYR A 518 -3.78 -17.19 32.35
N GLN A 519 -5.09 -17.03 32.17
CA GLN A 519 -5.88 -16.09 32.96
C GLN A 519 -6.72 -16.82 34.02
N GLN A 520 -6.79 -16.26 35.20
CA GLN A 520 -7.78 -16.69 36.19
C GLN A 520 -9.17 -16.23 35.67
N LYS A 521 -10.16 -17.10 35.78
CA LYS A 521 -11.55 -16.75 35.47
C LYS A 521 -12.00 -15.56 36.33
N VAL A 522 -12.44 -14.50 35.67
CA VAL A 522 -13.07 -13.38 36.38
C VAL A 522 -14.40 -13.87 36.91
N ARG A 523 -14.57 -13.90 38.26
CA ARG A 523 -15.90 -14.13 38.84
C ARG A 523 -16.80 -12.98 38.38
N PRO A 524 -18.00 -13.23 37.87
CA PRO A 524 -18.95 -12.15 37.63
C PRO A 524 -19.17 -11.43 38.94
N THR A 525 -18.86 -10.14 39.00
CA THR A 525 -19.32 -9.29 40.12
C THR A 525 -20.83 -9.29 40.05
N ALA A 526 -21.46 -9.85 41.08
CA ALA A 526 -22.89 -9.93 41.27
C ALA A 526 -23.52 -8.53 41.29
#